data_563acec31d42ca0ebec88c655b223f90
#
_entry.id   563acec31d42ca0ebec88c655b223f90
#
_cell.length_a   1.000
_cell.length_b   1.000
_cell.length_c   1.000
_cell.angle_alpha   90.00
_cell.angle_beta   90.00
_cell.angle_gamma   90.00
#
_symmetry.space_group_name_H-M   'P 1'
#
loop_
_entity.id
_entity.type
_entity.pdbx_description
1 polymer ?
#
loop_
_entity_poly.entity_id
_entity_poly.type
_entity_poly.pdbx_seq_one_letter_code
_entity_poly.pdbx_strand_id
1 'polypeptide(L)'
;MDPHLLRTYVTVARLASFSEAARELGYTQSAVSQHIAALEQDLGAPLLTRRPVTPTPAGERLLEHASPLLLRLEAARADVVRMAAAPAHGLTLATSSTALGPRVLAALPASGVTLRVLPRDEVPAAVATGTADLGLVDGLAAPSDPLRLPDVAPLTTYGVGEEPVCVLLPDTHPLARRTGLRLADLADARWLDAPDAGLPLAHLRAANGGHGFRTALRYEGTDVRALIALSAAGHGLTLLPRPTATGVPGTAAVPITEPRVVHRTELVHAGVLGGAAAGVAEALVERA
;
A
#
# COMPACT_ATOMS: atom_id res chain seq x y z
N MET A 1 14.31 -6.92 -24.55
CA MET A 1 13.70 -7.70 -23.43
C MET A 1 12.21 -7.79 -23.65
N ASP A 2 11.66 -8.99 -23.85
CA ASP A 2 10.24 -9.24 -24.10
C ASP A 2 9.46 -9.29 -22.79
N PRO A 3 8.34 -8.54 -22.64
CA PRO A 3 7.52 -8.56 -21.45
C PRO A 3 6.93 -9.93 -21.06
N HIS A 4 6.67 -10.80 -22.05
CA HIS A 4 6.19 -12.16 -21.80
C HIS A 4 7.26 -13.02 -21.12
N LEU A 5 8.51 -12.91 -21.58
CA LEU A 5 9.64 -13.59 -20.97
C LEU A 5 9.89 -13.07 -19.55
N LEU A 6 9.80 -11.75 -19.37
CA LEU A 6 9.96 -11.12 -18.07
C LEU A 6 8.88 -11.57 -17.08
N ARG A 7 7.59 -11.63 -17.49
CA ARG A 7 6.49 -12.16 -16.67
C ARG A 7 6.73 -13.61 -16.29
N THR A 8 7.16 -14.45 -17.26
CA THR A 8 7.50 -15.84 -16.97
C THR A 8 8.58 -15.95 -15.91
N TYR A 9 9.62 -15.13 -16.00
CA TYR A 9 10.71 -15.10 -15.03
C TYR A 9 10.21 -14.73 -13.61
N VAL A 10 9.46 -13.65 -13.48
CA VAL A 10 8.88 -13.23 -12.18
C VAL A 10 8.02 -14.33 -11.57
N THR A 11 7.20 -15.01 -12.38
CA THR A 11 6.34 -16.09 -11.89
C THR A 11 7.14 -17.30 -11.43
N VAL A 12 8.19 -17.72 -12.16
CA VAL A 12 9.08 -18.82 -11.75
C VAL A 12 9.84 -18.48 -10.47
N ALA A 13 10.35 -17.26 -10.35
CA ALA A 13 11.08 -16.81 -9.17
C ALA A 13 10.19 -16.81 -7.92
N ARG A 14 8.95 -16.31 -8.04
CA ARG A 14 7.96 -16.27 -6.95
C ARG A 14 7.52 -17.66 -6.47
N LEU A 15 7.26 -18.58 -7.41
CA LEU A 15 6.79 -19.94 -7.10
C LEU A 15 7.92 -20.92 -6.81
N ALA A 16 9.18 -20.53 -7.05
CA ALA A 16 10.35 -21.39 -6.96
C ALA A 16 10.18 -22.73 -7.73
N SER A 17 9.35 -22.74 -8.79
CA SER A 17 8.94 -23.94 -9.51
C SER A 17 8.57 -23.67 -10.96
N PHE A 18 9.25 -24.31 -11.90
CA PHE A 18 8.92 -24.25 -13.32
C PHE A 18 7.56 -24.88 -13.65
N SER A 19 7.20 -25.96 -12.96
CA SER A 19 5.94 -26.68 -13.20
C SER A 19 4.75 -25.89 -12.68
N GLU A 20 4.86 -25.26 -11.52
CA GLU A 20 3.79 -24.42 -10.97
C GLU A 20 3.62 -23.14 -11.77
N ALA A 21 4.72 -22.51 -12.19
CA ALA A 21 4.67 -21.35 -13.08
C ALA A 21 4.02 -21.69 -14.43
N ALA A 22 4.33 -22.86 -14.99
CA ALA A 22 3.69 -23.32 -16.22
C ALA A 22 2.16 -23.45 -16.07
N ARG A 23 1.71 -24.05 -14.96
CA ARG A 23 0.28 -24.20 -14.66
C ARG A 23 -0.41 -22.84 -14.49
N GLU A 24 0.20 -21.91 -13.73
CA GLU A 24 -0.36 -20.57 -13.49
C GLU A 24 -0.45 -19.74 -14.78
N LEU A 25 0.57 -19.82 -15.65
CA LEU A 25 0.63 -19.06 -16.89
C LEU A 25 -0.11 -19.72 -18.08
N GLY A 26 -0.61 -20.93 -17.89
CA GLY A 26 -1.26 -21.69 -18.98
C GLY A 26 -0.28 -22.21 -20.06
N TYR A 27 0.98 -22.42 -19.69
CA TYR A 27 2.03 -22.94 -20.59
C TYR A 27 2.43 -24.37 -20.22
N THR A 28 3.23 -24.99 -21.10
CA THR A 28 3.95 -26.22 -20.78
C THR A 28 5.25 -25.90 -20.01
N GLN A 29 5.73 -26.83 -19.18
CA GLN A 29 7.00 -26.64 -18.47
C GLN A 29 8.16 -26.42 -19.46
N SER A 30 8.15 -27.07 -20.61
CA SER A 30 9.18 -26.87 -21.64
C SER A 30 9.14 -25.46 -22.22
N ALA A 31 7.96 -24.88 -22.46
CA ALA A 31 7.81 -23.50 -22.90
C ALA A 31 8.36 -22.51 -21.85
N VAL A 32 8.01 -22.70 -20.58
CA VAL A 32 8.54 -21.87 -19.48
C VAL A 32 10.07 -21.97 -19.41
N SER A 33 10.64 -23.19 -19.58
CA SER A 33 12.10 -23.36 -19.62
C SER A 33 12.75 -22.67 -20.81
N GLN A 34 12.10 -22.66 -21.98
CA GLN A 34 12.57 -21.93 -23.18
C GLN A 34 12.47 -20.41 -22.99
N HIS A 35 11.39 -19.92 -22.36
CA HIS A 35 11.25 -18.49 -22.05
C HIS A 35 12.38 -18.00 -21.13
N ILE A 36 12.71 -18.77 -20.08
CA ILE A 36 13.82 -18.42 -19.19
C ILE A 36 15.15 -18.44 -19.94
N ALA A 37 15.42 -19.48 -20.74
CA ALA A 37 16.65 -19.57 -21.52
C ALA A 37 16.77 -18.41 -22.51
N ALA A 38 15.69 -18.03 -23.19
CA ALA A 38 15.67 -16.89 -24.10
C ALA A 38 15.96 -15.55 -23.39
N LEU A 39 15.39 -15.35 -22.19
CA LEU A 39 15.65 -14.16 -21.38
C LEU A 39 17.10 -14.12 -20.89
N GLU A 40 17.64 -15.23 -20.41
CA GLU A 40 19.03 -15.36 -19.98
C GLU A 40 20.00 -15.10 -21.15
N GLN A 41 19.65 -15.56 -22.35
CA GLN A 41 20.44 -15.31 -23.56
C GLN A 41 20.39 -13.85 -23.98
N ASP A 42 19.21 -13.21 -23.94
CA ASP A 42 19.01 -11.77 -24.25
C ASP A 42 19.83 -10.87 -23.31
N LEU A 43 19.91 -11.24 -22.02
CA LEU A 43 20.63 -10.46 -21.00
C LEU A 43 22.10 -10.89 -20.83
N GLY A 44 22.51 -12.01 -21.39
CA GLY A 44 23.88 -12.53 -21.29
C GLY A 44 24.26 -13.04 -19.89
N ALA A 45 23.29 -13.33 -19.02
CA ALA A 45 23.52 -13.74 -17.66
C ALA A 45 22.49 -14.79 -17.20
N PRO A 46 22.91 -15.81 -16.39
CA PRO A 46 21.98 -16.73 -15.74
C PRO A 46 21.16 -15.99 -14.68
N LEU A 47 19.83 -16.16 -14.71
CA LEU A 47 18.90 -15.48 -13.78
C LEU A 47 18.41 -16.40 -12.66
N LEU A 48 18.42 -17.72 -12.91
CA LEU A 48 17.95 -18.74 -11.95
C LEU A 48 18.96 -19.84 -11.75
N THR A 49 19.12 -20.30 -10.53
CA THR A 49 19.67 -21.63 -10.25
C THR A 49 18.59 -22.69 -10.50
N ARG A 50 18.97 -23.92 -10.81
CA ARG A 50 18.03 -24.99 -11.17
C ARG A 50 17.72 -25.95 -10.02
N ARG A 51 18.58 -26.03 -9.03
CA ARG A 51 18.45 -26.95 -7.88
C ARG A 51 19.16 -26.36 -6.66
N PRO A 52 18.43 -25.73 -5.71
CA PRO A 52 17.01 -25.36 -5.77
C PRO A 52 16.75 -24.28 -6.82
N VAL A 53 15.46 -24.08 -7.19
CA VAL A 53 15.07 -22.99 -8.09
C VAL A 53 15.04 -21.70 -7.26
N THR A 54 16.09 -20.88 -7.44
CA THR A 54 16.21 -19.58 -6.74
C THR A 54 16.84 -18.57 -7.69
N PRO A 55 16.52 -17.27 -7.54
CA PRO A 55 17.19 -16.21 -8.28
C PRO A 55 18.71 -16.21 -8.03
N THR A 56 19.48 -15.92 -9.06
CA THR A 56 20.91 -15.55 -8.94
C THR A 56 20.99 -14.07 -8.50
N PRO A 57 22.18 -13.55 -8.12
CA PRO A 57 22.34 -12.11 -7.87
C PRO A 57 21.91 -11.23 -9.05
N ALA A 58 22.15 -11.66 -10.29
CA ALA A 58 21.65 -10.98 -11.49
C ALA A 58 20.13 -11.07 -11.59
N GLY A 59 19.57 -12.24 -11.25
CA GLY A 59 18.11 -12.43 -11.17
C GLY A 59 17.46 -11.57 -10.11
N GLU A 60 18.00 -11.52 -8.90
CA GLU A 60 17.49 -10.63 -7.83
C GLU A 60 17.45 -9.18 -8.31
N ARG A 61 18.54 -8.73 -8.92
CA ARG A 61 18.60 -7.37 -9.49
C ARG A 61 17.55 -7.14 -10.58
N LEU A 62 17.30 -8.13 -11.42
CA LEU A 62 16.23 -8.03 -12.43
C LEU A 62 14.84 -7.98 -11.77
N LEU A 63 14.59 -8.74 -10.69
CA LEU A 63 13.29 -8.70 -9.98
C LEU A 63 12.96 -7.31 -9.44
N GLU A 64 13.95 -6.56 -8.95
CA GLU A 64 13.75 -5.18 -8.48
C GLU A 64 13.17 -4.26 -9.57
N HIS A 65 13.53 -4.52 -10.84
CA HIS A 65 13.06 -3.75 -12.00
C HIS A 65 11.84 -4.38 -12.68
N ALA A 66 11.69 -5.69 -12.63
CA ALA A 66 10.71 -6.43 -13.41
C ALA A 66 9.25 -6.08 -13.05
N SER A 67 8.94 -6.06 -11.75
CA SER A 67 7.58 -5.77 -11.28
C SER A 67 7.11 -4.36 -11.66
N PRO A 68 7.89 -3.29 -11.43
CA PRO A 68 7.54 -1.95 -11.90
C PRO A 68 7.36 -1.85 -13.42
N LEU A 69 8.21 -2.50 -14.21
CA LEU A 69 8.12 -2.48 -15.69
C LEU A 69 6.86 -3.17 -16.20
N LEU A 70 6.53 -4.33 -15.65
CA LEU A 70 5.32 -5.06 -16.03
C LEU A 70 4.06 -4.27 -15.64
N LEU A 71 4.05 -3.66 -14.46
CA LEU A 71 2.96 -2.82 -14.00
C LEU A 71 2.77 -1.58 -14.89
N ARG A 72 3.86 -0.92 -15.30
CA ARG A 72 3.79 0.21 -16.24
C ARG A 72 3.24 -0.18 -17.62
N LEU A 73 3.60 -1.37 -18.09
CA LEU A 73 3.06 -1.87 -19.35
C LEU A 73 1.54 -2.13 -19.27
N GLU A 74 1.10 -2.73 -18.17
CA GLU A 74 -0.32 -2.94 -17.89
C GLU A 74 -1.08 -1.62 -17.74
N ALA A 75 -0.50 -0.65 -17.03
CA ALA A 75 -1.06 0.69 -16.92
C ALA A 75 -1.21 1.40 -18.26
N ALA A 76 -0.18 1.37 -19.10
CA ALA A 76 -0.24 1.95 -20.44
C ALA A 76 -1.34 1.31 -21.30
N ARG A 77 -1.49 -0.02 -21.22
CA ARG A 77 -2.57 -0.73 -21.90
C ARG A 77 -3.96 -0.33 -21.39
N ALA A 78 -4.10 -0.25 -20.07
CA ALA A 78 -5.35 0.16 -19.42
C ALA A 78 -5.73 1.60 -19.79
N ASP A 79 -4.76 2.49 -19.93
CA ASP A 79 -4.97 3.89 -20.32
C ASP A 79 -5.55 4.01 -21.72
N VAL A 80 -4.98 3.28 -22.70
CA VAL A 80 -5.50 3.22 -24.06
C VAL A 80 -6.91 2.64 -24.09
N VAL A 81 -7.19 1.59 -23.31
CA VAL A 81 -8.52 0.98 -23.22
C VAL A 81 -9.54 1.96 -22.61
N ARG A 82 -9.17 2.71 -21.56
CA ARG A 82 -10.04 3.73 -20.96
C ARG A 82 -10.43 4.82 -21.95
N MET A 83 -9.52 5.28 -22.79
CA MET A 83 -9.81 6.28 -23.81
C MET A 83 -10.81 5.78 -24.86
N ALA A 84 -10.87 4.48 -25.10
CA ALA A 84 -11.77 3.85 -26.07
C ALA A 84 -13.11 3.41 -25.47
N ALA A 85 -13.23 3.32 -24.15
CA ALA A 85 -14.40 2.78 -23.46
C ALA A 85 -15.45 3.88 -23.18
N ALA A 86 -16.72 3.50 -23.23
CA ALA A 86 -17.80 4.33 -22.69
C ALA A 86 -17.74 4.38 -21.16
N PRO A 87 -18.22 5.46 -20.50
CA PRO A 87 -18.22 5.56 -19.04
C PRO A 87 -18.93 4.38 -18.38
N ALA A 88 -18.29 3.74 -17.41
CA ALA A 88 -18.90 2.66 -16.65
C ALA A 88 -20.04 3.17 -15.78
N HIS A 89 -21.05 2.32 -15.50
CA HIS A 89 -22.24 2.68 -14.72
C HIS A 89 -22.03 2.60 -13.20
N GLY A 90 -20.84 2.26 -12.72
CA GLY A 90 -20.50 2.15 -11.30
C GLY A 90 -19.14 2.76 -11.01
N LEU A 91 -18.91 3.09 -9.74
CA LEU A 91 -17.63 3.58 -9.22
C LEU A 91 -16.93 2.49 -8.42
N THR A 92 -15.71 2.16 -8.78
CA THR A 92 -14.83 1.32 -7.96
C THR A 92 -13.77 2.20 -7.30
N LEU A 93 -13.80 2.25 -5.96
CA LEU A 93 -12.84 2.98 -5.14
C LEU A 93 -11.92 1.99 -4.43
N ALA A 94 -10.62 2.01 -4.73
CA ALA A 94 -9.60 1.32 -3.96
C ALA A 94 -9.12 2.19 -2.79
N THR A 95 -8.88 1.61 -1.64
CA THR A 95 -8.47 2.33 -0.44
C THR A 95 -7.61 1.47 0.47
N SER A 96 -6.67 2.07 1.18
CA SER A 96 -6.06 1.46 2.34
C SER A 96 -7.01 1.49 3.54
N SER A 97 -6.75 0.68 4.55
CA SER A 97 -7.63 0.54 5.72
C SER A 97 -7.81 1.83 6.51
N THR A 98 -6.76 2.65 6.60
CA THR A 98 -6.73 3.88 7.41
C THR A 98 -7.10 5.14 6.63
N ALA A 99 -7.24 5.06 5.29
CA ALA A 99 -7.66 6.19 4.46
C ALA A 99 -9.17 6.46 4.50
N LEU A 100 -9.99 5.51 4.95
CA LEU A 100 -11.45 5.67 5.07
C LEU A 100 -11.83 6.51 6.29
N GLY A 101 -11.60 7.81 6.19
CA GLY A 101 -12.02 8.77 7.22
C GLY A 101 -13.46 9.25 7.03
N PRO A 102 -14.02 9.99 8.03
CA PRO A 102 -15.39 10.51 7.98
C PRO A 102 -15.69 11.38 6.75
N ARG A 103 -14.71 12.16 6.28
CA ARG A 103 -14.83 12.99 5.06
C ARG A 103 -15.04 12.15 3.81
N VAL A 104 -14.28 11.06 3.69
CA VAL A 104 -14.39 10.14 2.55
C VAL A 104 -15.76 9.48 2.56
N LEU A 105 -16.18 8.96 3.70
CA LEU A 105 -17.48 8.31 3.84
C LEU A 105 -18.66 9.25 3.51
N ALA A 106 -18.55 10.54 3.87
CA ALA A 106 -19.56 11.54 3.57
C ALA A 106 -19.61 11.96 2.08
N ALA A 107 -18.54 11.70 1.32
CA ALA A 107 -18.45 12.03 -0.11
C ALA A 107 -18.92 10.87 -1.01
N LEU A 108 -19.08 9.66 -0.45
CA LEU A 108 -19.51 8.49 -1.23
C LEU A 108 -20.98 8.61 -1.65
N PRO A 109 -21.30 8.27 -2.91
CA PRO A 109 -22.70 8.13 -3.35
C PRO A 109 -23.42 7.04 -2.54
N ALA A 110 -24.73 7.18 -2.38
CA ALA A 110 -25.56 6.23 -1.64
C ALA A 110 -25.66 4.83 -2.30
N SER A 111 -25.34 4.73 -3.60
CA SER A 111 -25.40 3.47 -4.35
C SER A 111 -24.45 3.48 -5.54
N GLY A 112 -24.20 2.32 -6.14
CA GLY A 112 -23.35 2.19 -7.32
C GLY A 112 -21.86 2.29 -7.03
N VAL A 113 -21.44 2.10 -5.78
CA VAL A 113 -20.03 2.14 -5.36
C VAL A 113 -19.56 0.76 -4.90
N THR A 114 -18.43 0.34 -5.41
CA THR A 114 -17.67 -0.81 -4.90
C THR A 114 -16.44 -0.30 -4.16
N LEU A 115 -16.32 -0.60 -2.87
CA LEU A 115 -15.14 -0.32 -2.08
C LEU A 115 -14.23 -1.55 -2.05
N ARG A 116 -12.96 -1.36 -2.39
CA ARG A 116 -11.91 -2.38 -2.32
C ARG A 116 -10.86 -1.94 -1.32
N VAL A 117 -10.79 -2.60 -0.18
CA VAL A 117 -9.70 -2.37 0.79
C VAL A 117 -8.51 -3.23 0.36
N LEU A 118 -7.40 -2.59 0.09
CA LEU A 118 -6.18 -3.22 -0.43
C LEU A 118 -4.98 -2.87 0.48
N PRO A 119 -3.90 -3.65 0.41
CA PRO A 119 -2.60 -3.22 0.90
C PRO A 119 -2.25 -1.84 0.35
N ARG A 120 -1.63 -0.99 1.19
CA ARG A 120 -1.37 0.42 0.86
C ARG A 120 -0.65 0.60 -0.48
N ASP A 121 0.37 -0.21 -0.71
CA ASP A 121 1.21 -0.13 -1.92
C ASP A 121 0.51 -0.64 -3.18
N GLU A 122 -0.59 -1.39 -3.04
CA GLU A 122 -1.39 -1.90 -4.17
C GLU A 122 -2.44 -0.90 -4.68
N VAL A 123 -2.82 0.10 -3.87
CA VAL A 123 -3.86 1.08 -4.26
C VAL A 123 -3.45 1.87 -5.52
N PRO A 124 -2.24 2.45 -5.64
CA PRO A 124 -1.82 3.15 -6.86
C PRO A 124 -1.81 2.24 -8.09
N ALA A 125 -1.39 0.97 -7.91
CA ALA A 125 -1.38 -0.01 -8.98
C ALA A 125 -2.79 -0.36 -9.46
N ALA A 126 -3.76 -0.50 -8.55
CA ALA A 126 -5.15 -0.77 -8.89
C ALA A 126 -5.77 0.36 -9.75
N VAL A 127 -5.44 1.62 -9.44
CA VAL A 127 -5.87 2.78 -10.25
C VAL A 127 -5.16 2.81 -11.59
N ALA A 128 -3.84 2.64 -11.61
CA ALA A 128 -3.04 2.65 -12.82
C ALA A 128 -3.52 1.61 -13.84
N THR A 129 -3.82 0.39 -13.38
CA THR A 129 -4.28 -0.73 -14.24
C THR A 129 -5.77 -0.70 -14.55
N GLY A 130 -6.53 0.28 -14.02
CA GLY A 130 -7.97 0.42 -14.27
C GLY A 130 -8.83 -0.60 -13.54
N THR A 131 -8.30 -1.30 -12.54
CA THR A 131 -9.08 -2.18 -11.64
C THR A 131 -9.82 -1.40 -10.57
N ALA A 132 -9.50 -0.11 -10.41
CA ALA A 132 -10.25 0.89 -9.67
C ALA A 132 -10.25 2.22 -10.44
N ASP A 133 -11.36 2.98 -10.32
CA ASP A 133 -11.51 4.29 -10.95
C ASP A 133 -10.80 5.38 -10.15
N LEU A 134 -10.87 5.27 -8.83
CA LEU A 134 -10.25 6.16 -7.85
C LEU A 134 -9.48 5.36 -6.81
N GLY A 135 -8.45 5.96 -6.25
CA GLY A 135 -7.71 5.41 -5.12
C GLY A 135 -7.60 6.42 -3.98
N LEU A 136 -7.68 5.92 -2.75
CA LEU A 136 -7.34 6.68 -1.55
C LEU A 136 -6.10 6.06 -0.94
N VAL A 137 -5.01 6.80 -1.02
CA VAL A 137 -3.73 6.45 -0.43
C VAL A 137 -3.52 7.25 0.85
N ASP A 138 -2.82 6.68 1.81
CA ASP A 138 -2.50 7.35 3.05
C ASP A 138 -1.09 7.07 3.52
N GLY A 139 -0.62 7.86 4.45
CA GLY A 139 0.71 7.68 5.01
C GLY A 139 1.09 8.74 6.03
N LEU A 140 2.30 8.57 6.57
CA LEU A 140 2.91 9.55 7.45
C LEU A 140 3.66 10.58 6.60
N ALA A 141 3.37 11.86 6.83
CA ALA A 141 4.03 12.98 6.16
C ALA A 141 4.33 14.11 7.15
N ALA A 142 5.23 15.01 6.78
CA ALA A 142 5.26 16.32 7.42
C ALA A 142 4.01 17.11 6.99
N PRO A 143 3.50 18.03 7.80
CA PRO A 143 2.35 18.83 7.43
C PRO A 143 2.53 19.51 6.08
N SER A 144 1.54 19.39 5.22
CA SER A 144 1.50 19.91 3.85
C SER A 144 2.42 19.23 2.82
N ASP A 145 3.24 18.27 3.23
CA ASP A 145 4.07 17.52 2.29
C ASP A 145 3.23 16.43 1.59
N PRO A 146 3.34 16.28 0.26
CA PRO A 146 2.66 15.21 -0.44
C PRO A 146 3.24 13.83 -0.08
N LEU A 147 2.41 12.80 -0.23
CA LEU A 147 2.86 11.42 -0.07
C LEU A 147 3.80 11.01 -1.21
N ARG A 148 4.80 10.21 -0.89
CA ARG A 148 5.66 9.58 -1.89
C ARG A 148 5.03 8.30 -2.36
N LEU A 149 4.44 8.34 -3.54
CA LEU A 149 3.80 7.17 -4.14
C LEU A 149 4.79 6.36 -4.98
N PRO A 150 4.58 5.05 -5.13
CA PRO A 150 5.31 4.24 -6.09
C PRO A 150 5.14 4.79 -7.51
N ASP A 151 6.21 4.80 -8.31
CA ASP A 151 6.19 5.22 -9.70
C ASP A 151 5.65 4.10 -10.59
N VAL A 152 4.33 3.95 -10.61
CA VAL A 152 3.63 2.88 -11.36
C VAL A 152 3.08 3.37 -12.70
N ALA A 153 2.63 4.63 -12.78
CA ALA A 153 2.08 5.28 -13.98
C ALA A 153 1.92 6.78 -13.71
N PRO A 154 1.65 7.60 -14.73
CA PRO A 154 1.19 8.97 -14.52
C PRO A 154 -0.15 8.95 -13.76
N LEU A 155 -0.11 9.28 -12.46
CA LEU A 155 -1.28 9.45 -11.62
C LEU A 155 -1.41 10.91 -11.22
N THR A 156 -2.64 11.41 -11.22
CA THR A 156 -2.96 12.71 -10.63
C THR A 156 -3.31 12.51 -9.18
N THR A 157 -2.76 13.34 -8.30
CA THR A 157 -2.96 13.26 -6.85
C THR A 157 -3.53 14.56 -6.29
N TYR A 158 -4.44 14.44 -5.33
CA TYR A 158 -5.03 15.57 -4.61
C TYR A 158 -5.04 15.28 -3.12
N GLY A 159 -4.65 16.26 -2.29
CA GLY A 159 -4.80 16.18 -0.84
C GLY A 159 -6.27 16.11 -0.45
N VAL A 160 -6.65 15.14 0.37
CA VAL A 160 -8.00 14.99 0.93
C VAL A 160 -8.06 15.51 2.36
N GLY A 161 -7.02 15.27 3.15
CA GLY A 161 -6.97 15.75 4.52
C GLY A 161 -5.74 15.27 5.28
N GLU A 162 -5.55 15.90 6.43
CA GLU A 162 -4.50 15.59 7.37
C GLU A 162 -5.10 15.40 8.76
N GLU A 163 -4.71 14.32 9.43
CA GLU A 163 -5.17 13.98 10.76
C GLU A 163 -3.98 13.87 11.72
N PRO A 164 -4.11 14.31 12.98
CA PRO A 164 -3.10 14.03 13.98
C PRO A 164 -2.87 12.52 14.15
N VAL A 165 -1.63 12.14 14.42
CA VAL A 165 -1.24 10.75 14.65
C VAL A 165 -1.16 10.51 16.15
N CYS A 166 -1.73 9.38 16.59
CA CYS A 166 -1.72 8.95 17.98
C CYS A 166 -1.04 7.59 18.14
N VAL A 167 -0.31 7.42 19.23
CA VAL A 167 0.06 6.10 19.73
C VAL A 167 -1.15 5.51 20.43
N LEU A 168 -1.55 4.32 20.02
CA LEU A 168 -2.53 3.52 20.73
C LEU A 168 -1.81 2.58 21.69
N LEU A 169 -2.28 2.53 22.94
CA LEU A 169 -1.73 1.69 23.99
C LEU A 169 -2.85 1.30 24.96
N PRO A 170 -2.66 0.27 25.80
CA PRO A 170 -3.64 -0.06 26.83
C PRO A 170 -3.91 1.13 27.77
N ASP A 171 -5.13 1.30 28.24
CA ASP A 171 -5.50 2.37 29.18
C ASP A 171 -4.78 2.25 30.54
N THR A 172 -4.32 1.05 30.88
CA THR A 172 -3.49 0.76 32.06
C THR A 172 -2.01 1.09 31.89
N HIS A 173 -1.58 1.45 30.65
CA HIS A 173 -0.18 1.74 30.36
C HIS A 173 0.29 3.01 31.10
N PRO A 174 1.54 3.08 31.63
CA PRO A 174 2.04 4.25 32.36
C PRO A 174 1.95 5.57 31.56
N LEU A 175 1.99 5.52 30.23
CA LEU A 175 1.91 6.68 29.37
C LEU A 175 0.47 7.05 28.95
N ALA A 176 -0.55 6.28 29.34
CA ALA A 176 -1.95 6.47 28.90
C ALA A 176 -2.55 7.84 29.26
N ARG A 177 -2.05 8.47 30.31
CA ARG A 177 -2.52 9.79 30.79
C ARG A 177 -1.69 10.97 30.28
N ARG A 178 -0.72 10.74 29.41
CA ARG A 178 0.08 11.82 28.82
C ARG A 178 -0.75 12.59 27.81
N THR A 179 -0.52 13.89 27.74
CA THR A 179 -1.18 14.80 26.77
C THR A 179 -0.48 14.81 25.41
N GLY A 180 0.73 14.24 25.34
CA GLY A 180 1.51 14.08 24.12
C GLY A 180 2.78 13.30 24.39
N LEU A 181 3.34 12.69 23.37
CA LEU A 181 4.57 11.88 23.42
C LEU A 181 5.52 12.29 22.30
N ARG A 182 6.80 12.22 22.59
CA ARG A 182 7.84 12.33 21.55
C ARG A 182 8.09 10.93 20.99
N LEU A 183 8.16 10.81 19.69
CA LEU A 183 8.37 9.52 19.04
C LEU A 183 9.70 8.87 19.47
N ALA A 184 10.74 9.69 19.67
CA ALA A 184 12.05 9.23 20.14
C ALA A 184 11.97 8.55 21.53
N ASP A 185 11.09 9.01 22.42
CA ASP A 185 10.92 8.43 23.77
C ASP A 185 10.28 7.02 23.73
N LEU A 186 9.77 6.61 22.55
CA LEU A 186 9.13 5.32 22.30
C LEU A 186 9.99 4.37 21.45
N ALA A 187 11.23 4.77 21.12
CA ALA A 187 12.09 3.99 20.21
C ALA A 187 12.39 2.58 20.75
N ASP A 188 12.50 2.42 22.08
CA ASP A 188 12.78 1.13 22.74
C ASP A 188 11.52 0.37 23.16
N ALA A 189 10.33 0.95 22.92
CA ALA A 189 9.07 0.28 23.20
C ALA A 189 8.84 -0.93 22.26
N ARG A 190 7.91 -1.80 22.67
CA ARG A 190 7.47 -2.93 21.85
C ARG A 190 6.39 -2.48 20.89
N TRP A 191 6.58 -2.71 19.60
CA TRP A 191 5.69 -2.26 18.53
C TRP A 191 5.03 -3.39 17.78
N LEU A 192 3.80 -3.16 17.35
CA LEU A 192 3.10 -3.96 16.35
C LEU A 192 3.50 -3.47 14.96
N ASP A 193 4.07 -4.35 14.15
CA ASP A 193 4.35 -4.07 12.74
C ASP A 193 3.15 -4.52 11.90
N ALA A 194 2.34 -3.58 11.46
CA ALA A 194 1.09 -3.82 10.73
C ALA A 194 0.99 -2.84 9.55
N PRO A 195 1.76 -3.07 8.47
CA PRO A 195 1.91 -2.10 7.39
C PRO A 195 0.59 -1.77 6.66
N ASP A 196 -0.37 -2.71 6.64
CA ASP A 196 -1.62 -2.57 5.90
C ASP A 196 -2.84 -2.26 6.78
N ALA A 197 -2.71 -2.39 8.11
CA ALA A 197 -3.79 -2.06 9.06
C ALA A 197 -3.50 -0.83 9.90
N GLY A 198 -2.24 -0.37 9.94
CA GLY A 198 -1.79 0.79 10.69
C GLY A 198 -0.76 1.61 9.91
N LEU A 199 0.02 2.41 10.60
CA LEU A 199 1.15 3.11 10.00
C LEU A 199 2.40 2.22 10.04
N PRO A 200 3.09 1.99 8.89
CA PRO A 200 4.24 1.10 8.82
C PRO A 200 5.38 1.53 9.73
N LEU A 201 5.99 0.59 10.47
CA LEU A 201 7.16 0.90 11.32
C LEU A 201 8.35 1.42 10.51
N ALA A 202 8.45 1.08 9.24
CA ALA A 202 9.47 1.64 8.35
C ALA A 202 9.38 3.17 8.25
N HIS A 203 8.16 3.73 8.21
CA HIS A 203 7.94 5.18 8.20
C HIS A 203 8.34 5.82 9.54
N LEU A 204 8.09 5.13 10.67
CA LEU A 204 8.51 5.61 11.98
C LEU A 204 10.04 5.63 12.11
N ARG A 205 10.69 4.56 11.65
CA ARG A 205 12.16 4.51 11.62
C ARG A 205 12.73 5.63 10.76
N ALA A 206 12.18 5.86 9.58
CA ALA A 206 12.59 6.97 8.71
C ALA A 206 12.41 8.33 9.39
N ALA A 207 11.29 8.56 10.08
CA ALA A 207 11.02 9.79 10.83
C ALA A 207 11.95 9.97 12.06
N ASN A 208 12.56 8.88 12.56
CA ASN A 208 13.46 8.88 13.73
C ASN A 208 14.94 8.59 13.37
N GLY A 209 15.39 8.96 12.18
CA GLY A 209 16.77 8.77 11.77
C GLY A 209 17.22 7.32 11.53
N GLY A 210 16.27 6.41 11.28
CA GLY A 210 16.56 5.02 10.89
C GLY A 210 16.68 4.02 12.04
N HIS A 211 16.53 4.44 13.29
CA HIS A 211 16.77 3.60 14.46
C HIS A 211 15.52 3.39 15.33
N GLY A 212 15.53 2.30 16.13
CA GLY A 212 14.50 2.01 17.12
C GLY A 212 13.30 1.23 16.57
N PHE A 213 12.20 1.25 17.33
CA PHE A 213 10.90 0.64 17.00
C PHE A 213 10.99 -0.87 16.77
N ARG A 214 11.34 -1.60 17.86
CA ARG A 214 11.45 -3.06 17.81
C ARG A 214 10.10 -3.72 17.56
N THR A 215 10.02 -4.51 16.51
CA THR A 215 8.84 -5.33 16.24
C THR A 215 8.68 -6.39 17.33
N ALA A 216 7.59 -6.34 18.06
CA ALA A 216 7.20 -7.36 19.02
C ALA A 216 6.32 -8.44 18.36
N LEU A 217 5.43 -8.01 17.47
CA LEU A 217 4.53 -8.85 16.69
C LEU A 217 4.35 -8.22 15.30
N ARG A 218 4.39 -9.06 14.26
CA ARG A 218 4.02 -8.67 12.90
C ARG A 218 2.61 -9.15 12.62
N TYR A 219 1.75 -8.23 12.18
CA TYR A 219 0.38 -8.49 11.79
C TYR A 219 0.25 -8.27 10.28
N GLU A 220 -0.05 -9.34 9.55
CA GLU A 220 -0.29 -9.33 8.10
C GLU A 220 -1.79 -9.39 7.84
N GLY A 221 -2.38 -8.24 7.52
CA GLY A 221 -3.81 -8.08 7.25
C GLY A 221 -4.22 -6.63 7.26
N THR A 222 -5.42 -6.37 6.77
CA THR A 222 -5.99 -5.03 6.63
C THR A 222 -7.03 -4.69 7.71
N ASP A 223 -7.31 -5.59 8.65
CA ASP A 223 -8.31 -5.34 9.70
C ASP A 223 -7.74 -4.50 10.85
N VAL A 224 -8.11 -3.23 10.85
CA VAL A 224 -7.73 -2.26 11.88
C VAL A 224 -8.29 -2.65 13.27
N ARG A 225 -9.44 -3.32 13.34
CA ARG A 225 -10.04 -3.76 14.62
C ARG A 225 -9.18 -4.83 15.28
N ALA A 226 -8.66 -5.78 14.51
CA ALA A 226 -7.72 -6.78 15.02
C ALA A 226 -6.43 -6.13 15.53
N LEU A 227 -5.89 -5.15 14.81
CA LEU A 227 -4.72 -4.39 15.27
C LEU A 227 -4.98 -3.65 16.58
N ILE A 228 -6.13 -2.99 16.71
CA ILE A 228 -6.56 -2.30 17.94
C ILE A 228 -6.68 -3.30 19.10
N ALA A 229 -7.29 -4.46 18.87
CA ALA A 229 -7.44 -5.51 19.89
C ALA A 229 -6.08 -6.04 20.38
N LEU A 230 -5.12 -6.23 19.46
CA LEU A 230 -3.74 -6.61 19.82
C LEU A 230 -3.06 -5.56 20.69
N SER A 231 -3.25 -4.26 20.39
CA SER A 231 -2.70 -3.17 21.20
C SER A 231 -3.38 -3.12 22.57
N ALA A 232 -4.70 -3.23 22.64
CA ALA A 232 -5.46 -3.27 23.90
C ALA A 232 -5.03 -4.42 24.81
N ALA A 233 -4.71 -5.58 24.23
CA ALA A 233 -4.19 -6.75 24.93
C ALA A 233 -2.71 -6.63 25.37
N GLY A 234 -2.03 -5.51 25.03
CA GLY A 234 -0.64 -5.24 25.45
C GLY A 234 0.43 -5.95 24.64
N HIS A 235 0.11 -6.46 23.44
CA HIS A 235 1.10 -7.11 22.55
C HIS A 235 2.12 -6.12 21.98
N GLY A 236 1.80 -4.81 21.97
CA GLY A 236 2.69 -3.74 21.53
C GLY A 236 1.94 -2.45 21.25
N LEU A 237 2.69 -1.40 21.02
CA LEU A 237 2.17 -0.10 20.61
C LEU A 237 1.88 -0.10 19.10
N THR A 238 0.92 0.71 18.68
CA THR A 238 0.69 0.98 17.25
C THR A 238 0.40 2.46 17.04
N LEU A 239 0.68 2.97 15.83
CA LEU A 239 0.30 4.30 15.41
C LEU A 239 -0.94 4.24 14.52
N LEU A 240 -1.90 5.11 14.81
CA LEU A 240 -3.13 5.25 14.04
C LEU A 240 -3.50 6.73 13.90
N PRO A 241 -4.26 7.10 12.87
CA PRO A 241 -4.91 8.40 12.79
C PRO A 241 -5.81 8.61 13.99
N ARG A 242 -5.85 9.82 14.52
CA ARG A 242 -6.64 10.16 15.71
C ARG A 242 -8.11 9.71 15.65
N PRO A 243 -8.86 9.92 14.55
CA PRO A 243 -10.24 9.45 14.47
C PRO A 243 -10.40 7.94 14.64
N THR A 244 -9.42 7.17 14.16
CA THR A 244 -9.41 5.69 14.26
C THR A 244 -8.97 5.23 15.65
N ALA A 245 -8.10 5.98 16.32
CA ALA A 245 -7.52 5.61 17.61
C ALA A 245 -8.40 6.00 18.81
N THR A 246 -9.27 7.00 18.68
CA THR A 246 -10.04 7.54 19.82
C THR A 246 -11.36 6.80 20.05
N GLY A 247 -11.80 6.79 21.33
CA GLY A 247 -13.09 6.21 21.72
C GLY A 247 -13.12 4.69 21.77
N VAL A 248 -11.97 4.02 21.73
CA VAL A 248 -11.89 2.56 21.79
C VAL A 248 -11.75 2.11 23.25
N PRO A 249 -12.69 1.31 23.78
CA PRO A 249 -12.63 0.84 25.15
C PRO A 249 -11.34 0.05 25.46
N GLY A 250 -10.79 0.23 26.66
CA GLY A 250 -9.56 -0.45 27.11
C GLY A 250 -8.27 0.09 26.48
N THR A 251 -8.36 1.20 25.74
CA THR A 251 -7.19 1.84 25.12
C THR A 251 -7.12 3.33 25.42
N ALA A 252 -5.92 3.89 25.29
CA ALA A 252 -5.66 5.31 25.30
C ALA A 252 -4.94 5.70 24.00
N ALA A 253 -5.43 6.77 23.35
CA ALA A 253 -4.83 7.35 22.15
C ALA A 253 -4.05 8.62 22.57
N VAL A 254 -2.72 8.56 22.57
CA VAL A 254 -1.88 9.67 22.98
C VAL A 254 -1.22 10.29 21.74
N PRO A 255 -1.41 11.61 21.49
CA PRO A 255 -0.86 12.26 20.31
C PRO A 255 0.67 12.24 20.26
N ILE A 256 1.24 12.09 19.06
CA ILE A 256 2.66 12.35 18.80
C ILE A 256 2.85 13.85 18.62
N THR A 257 3.76 14.44 19.39
CA THR A 257 4.06 15.88 19.34
C THR A 257 5.37 16.20 18.63
N GLU A 258 6.30 15.22 18.59
CA GLU A 258 7.61 15.39 17.97
C GLU A 258 8.12 14.05 17.39
N PRO A 259 8.59 13.98 16.12
CA PRO A 259 8.56 15.08 15.16
C PRO A 259 7.13 15.47 14.79
N ARG A 260 6.94 16.66 14.24
CA ARG A 260 5.63 17.11 13.79
C ARG A 260 5.26 16.36 12.51
N VAL A 261 4.46 15.31 12.68
CA VAL A 261 3.97 14.46 11.58
C VAL A 261 2.44 14.36 11.62
N VAL A 262 1.88 14.13 10.45
CA VAL A 262 0.44 13.95 10.25
C VAL A 262 0.18 12.66 9.48
N HIS A 263 -0.98 12.09 9.68
CA HIS A 263 -1.54 11.10 8.78
C HIS A 263 -2.21 11.85 7.64
N ARG A 264 -1.63 11.76 6.45
CA ARG A 264 -2.13 12.40 5.24
C ARG A 264 -2.88 11.39 4.38
N THR A 265 -4.03 11.81 3.85
CA THR A 265 -4.78 11.04 2.86
C THR A 265 -4.80 11.82 1.55
N GLU A 266 -4.54 11.12 0.45
CA GLU A 266 -4.60 11.68 -0.91
C GLU A 266 -5.49 10.83 -1.80
N LEU A 267 -6.26 11.51 -2.65
CA LEU A 267 -6.99 10.92 -3.75
C LEU A 267 -6.06 10.75 -4.94
N VAL A 268 -6.09 9.59 -5.58
CA VAL A 268 -5.33 9.31 -6.79
C VAL A 268 -6.25 8.82 -7.90
N HIS A 269 -6.00 9.26 -9.13
CA HIS A 269 -6.69 8.76 -10.32
C HIS A 269 -5.79 8.79 -11.56
N ALA A 270 -6.18 8.05 -12.59
CA ALA A 270 -5.55 8.04 -13.89
C ALA A 270 -6.49 8.65 -14.93
N GLY A 271 -5.93 9.47 -15.85
CA GLY A 271 -6.69 10.07 -16.93
C GLY A 271 -7.79 11.05 -16.50
N VAL A 272 -8.80 11.22 -17.35
CA VAL A 272 -9.91 12.14 -17.12
C VAL A 272 -11.02 11.44 -16.33
N LEU A 273 -11.48 12.09 -15.26
CA LEU A 273 -12.61 11.59 -14.46
C LEU A 273 -13.95 11.97 -15.10
N GLY A 274 -14.92 11.05 -15.00
CA GLY A 274 -16.29 11.27 -15.44
C GLY A 274 -17.31 10.66 -14.49
N GLY A 275 -18.57 11.05 -14.60
CA GLY A 275 -19.67 10.47 -13.83
C GLY A 275 -19.48 10.53 -12.32
N ALA A 276 -19.75 9.40 -11.64
CA ALA A 276 -19.67 9.30 -10.18
C ALA A 276 -18.24 9.54 -9.64
N ALA A 277 -17.21 9.16 -10.39
CA ALA A 277 -15.82 9.38 -9.98
C ALA A 277 -15.46 10.87 -9.91
N ALA A 278 -15.90 11.66 -10.89
CA ALA A 278 -15.72 13.11 -10.88
C ALA A 278 -16.43 13.74 -9.68
N GLY A 279 -17.68 13.39 -9.41
CA GLY A 279 -18.44 13.92 -8.28
C GLY A 279 -17.81 13.61 -6.92
N VAL A 280 -17.26 12.42 -6.73
CA VAL A 280 -16.53 12.07 -5.49
C VAL A 280 -15.23 12.86 -5.39
N ALA A 281 -14.48 12.99 -6.48
CA ALA A 281 -13.23 13.75 -6.49
C ALA A 281 -13.48 15.23 -6.15
N GLU A 282 -14.47 15.86 -6.77
CA GLU A 282 -14.88 17.25 -6.47
C GLU A 282 -15.26 17.42 -5.01
N ALA A 283 -16.14 16.53 -4.47
CA ALA A 283 -16.57 16.60 -3.08
C ALA A 283 -15.44 16.45 -2.05
N LEU A 284 -14.36 15.74 -2.41
CA LEU A 284 -13.20 15.58 -1.56
C LEU A 284 -12.20 16.74 -1.65
N VAL A 285 -12.03 17.31 -2.84
CA VAL A 285 -11.06 18.39 -3.10
C VAL A 285 -11.60 19.76 -2.67
N GLU A 286 -12.88 20.07 -2.94
CA GLU A 286 -13.48 21.38 -2.56
C GLU A 286 -13.55 21.64 -1.05
N ARG A 287 -13.40 20.58 -0.23
CA ARG A 287 -13.44 20.66 1.24
C ARG A 287 -12.06 20.54 1.91
N ALA A 288 -10.98 20.53 1.12
CA ALA A 288 -9.62 20.33 1.61
C ALA A 288 -8.92 21.61 2.13
#